data_22fd9c235c35ec50d46e6464def87d07
#
_entry.id   22fd9c235c35ec50d46e6464def87d07
#
_cell.length_a   1.000
_cell.length_b   1.000
_cell.length_c   1.000
_cell.angle_alpha   90.00
_cell.angle_beta   90.00
_cell.angle_gamma   90.00
#
_symmetry.space_group_name_H-M   'P 1'
#
loop_
_entity.id
_entity.type
_entity.pdbx_description
1 polymer ?
#
loop_
_entity_poly.entity_id
_entity_poly.type
_entity_poly.pdbx_seq_one_letter_code
_entity_poly.pdbx_strand_id
1 'polypeptide(L)'
;LALANEHGAVISAVLLGALAGSGVLPFSRESFEAEIRKAGKAVDVNMAAFAASYQRASSGGVEQFEPAVVEEPDFEVPQATSSAGAELLQKLEAFPESCREILYHGLDKCVDYQDYAYAHQYLDELRDVLALDDGREDNRLTRETGRYLALWMCFEDIPRVAQFKTRAARMGKVREEVLAESDQLFDVTEFFRPRVEEICSLLPPGLGNYVLKSSVCNKFLNLFTGGKQLRTNTVTVFLALRFLAGLRRFRRGMLGYQHEHAMIGRWLSAVRDAAGRDPELALELADCGRLVKGYGDTRARTTSQMLAILQRVEAGENIAADTVRQWRGKALADDSGEAFSEALAA
;
A
#
# COMPACT_ATOMS: atom_id res chain seq x y z
N LEU A 1 -18.26 -11.66 12.85
CA LEU A 1 -19.26 -10.60 12.65
C LEU A 1 -20.61 -11.00 13.27
N ALA A 2 -21.17 -12.19 12.99
CA ALA A 2 -22.48 -12.60 13.52
C ALA A 2 -22.57 -12.47 15.04
N LEU A 3 -21.62 -13.04 15.80
CA LEU A 3 -21.57 -12.92 17.27
C LEU A 3 -21.43 -11.48 17.78
N ALA A 4 -20.67 -10.63 17.06
CA ALA A 4 -20.55 -9.22 17.44
C ALA A 4 -21.89 -8.50 17.28
N ASN A 5 -22.59 -8.73 16.18
CA ASN A 5 -23.89 -8.15 15.92
C ASN A 5 -24.97 -8.68 16.89
N GLU A 6 -24.97 -9.99 17.17
CA GLU A 6 -25.92 -10.63 18.08
C GLU A 6 -25.86 -10.04 19.51
N HIS A 7 -24.65 -9.75 19.99
CA HIS A 7 -24.43 -9.20 21.32
C HIS A 7 -24.34 -7.68 21.35
N GLY A 8 -24.38 -6.98 20.18
CA GLY A 8 -24.14 -5.54 20.12
C GLY A 8 -22.74 -5.13 20.62
N ALA A 9 -21.77 -6.03 20.51
CA ALA A 9 -20.43 -5.88 21.02
C ALA A 9 -19.44 -5.46 19.93
N VAL A 10 -18.27 -4.94 20.35
CA VAL A 10 -17.19 -4.68 19.42
C VAL A 10 -16.56 -5.99 18.93
N ILE A 11 -16.20 -6.06 17.65
CA ILE A 11 -15.62 -7.27 17.04
C ILE A 11 -14.35 -7.74 17.75
N SER A 12 -13.57 -6.81 18.33
CA SER A 12 -12.36 -7.12 19.10
C SER A 12 -12.64 -8.00 20.33
N ALA A 13 -13.80 -7.86 20.97
CA ALA A 13 -14.18 -8.71 22.11
C ALA A 13 -14.41 -10.17 21.65
N VAL A 14 -15.03 -10.35 20.48
CA VAL A 14 -15.23 -11.67 19.85
C VAL A 14 -13.89 -12.29 19.45
N LEU A 15 -13.01 -11.52 18.80
CA LEU A 15 -11.69 -12.01 18.40
C LEU A 15 -10.83 -12.38 19.61
N LEU A 16 -10.89 -11.58 20.68
CA LEU A 16 -10.19 -11.85 21.94
C LEU A 16 -10.69 -13.13 22.60
N GLY A 17 -12.00 -13.38 22.59
CA GLY A 17 -12.59 -14.60 23.08
C GLY A 17 -12.17 -15.83 22.28
N ALA A 18 -12.16 -15.74 20.95
CA ALA A 18 -11.70 -16.80 20.09
C ALA A 18 -10.20 -17.10 20.31
N LEU A 19 -9.36 -16.09 20.41
CA LEU A 19 -7.94 -16.23 20.69
C LEU A 19 -7.67 -16.86 22.06
N ALA A 20 -8.39 -16.42 23.09
CA ALA A 20 -8.28 -17.01 24.43
C ALA A 20 -8.75 -18.48 24.44
N GLY A 21 -9.86 -18.79 23.74
CA GLY A 21 -10.41 -20.14 23.63
C GLY A 21 -9.56 -21.10 22.81
N SER A 22 -8.71 -20.61 21.91
CA SER A 22 -7.77 -21.42 21.12
C SER A 22 -6.61 -22.00 21.95
N GLY A 23 -6.35 -21.43 23.15
CA GLY A 23 -5.25 -21.88 24.00
C GLY A 23 -3.83 -21.58 23.48
N VAL A 24 -3.69 -20.78 22.43
CA VAL A 24 -2.38 -20.43 21.82
C VAL A 24 -1.58 -19.49 22.73
N LEU A 25 -2.25 -18.71 23.56
CA LEU A 25 -1.57 -17.78 24.49
C LEU A 25 -1.50 -18.37 25.91
N PRO A 26 -0.38 -18.12 26.65
CA PRO A 26 -0.16 -18.69 27.99
C PRO A 26 -0.89 -17.90 29.09
N PHE A 27 -2.10 -17.42 28.82
CA PHE A 27 -2.90 -16.64 29.75
C PHE A 27 -4.20 -17.37 30.09
N SER A 28 -4.64 -17.25 31.35
CA SER A 28 -5.91 -17.83 31.76
C SER A 28 -7.09 -16.99 31.27
N ARG A 29 -8.27 -17.63 31.14
CA ARG A 29 -9.52 -16.93 30.79
C ARG A 29 -9.79 -15.71 31.66
N GLU A 30 -9.57 -15.86 32.97
CA GLU A 30 -9.80 -14.84 33.97
C GLU A 30 -8.93 -13.58 33.71
N SER A 31 -7.71 -13.76 33.20
CA SER A 31 -6.82 -12.67 32.85
C SER A 31 -7.40 -11.81 31.71
N PHE A 32 -7.96 -12.44 30.68
CA PHE A 32 -8.62 -11.71 29.58
C PHE A 32 -9.89 -11.01 30.07
N GLU A 33 -10.71 -11.67 30.89
CA GLU A 33 -11.93 -11.09 31.45
C GLU A 33 -11.62 -9.89 32.37
N ALA A 34 -10.53 -9.95 33.13
CA ALA A 34 -10.09 -8.84 33.97
C ALA A 34 -9.74 -7.59 33.16
N GLU A 35 -9.07 -7.74 32.00
CA GLU A 35 -8.74 -6.62 31.14
C GLU A 35 -9.98 -6.01 30.46
N ILE A 36 -10.97 -6.82 30.07
CA ILE A 36 -12.26 -6.31 29.57
C ILE A 36 -12.96 -5.46 30.64
N ARG A 37 -13.01 -5.95 31.91
CA ARG A 37 -13.60 -5.20 33.00
C ARG A 37 -12.84 -3.89 33.30
N LYS A 38 -11.51 -3.94 33.26
CA LYS A 38 -10.63 -2.78 33.48
C LYS A 38 -10.79 -1.72 32.38
N ALA A 39 -11.06 -2.11 31.15
CA ALA A 39 -11.32 -1.18 30.06
C ALA A 39 -12.57 -0.31 30.27
N GLY A 40 -13.56 -0.78 31.08
CA GLY A 40 -14.67 0.00 31.54
C GLY A 40 -15.70 0.45 30.50
N LYS A 41 -15.58 0.01 29.26
CA LYS A 41 -16.47 0.38 28.14
C LYS A 41 -17.35 -0.80 27.74
N ALA A 42 -18.67 -0.61 27.77
CA ALA A 42 -19.66 -1.61 27.36
C ALA A 42 -19.33 -3.03 27.90
N VAL A 43 -18.97 -3.11 29.19
CA VAL A 43 -18.36 -4.30 29.80
C VAL A 43 -19.26 -5.52 29.63
N ASP A 44 -20.57 -5.40 29.94
CA ASP A 44 -21.47 -6.54 29.91
C ASP A 44 -21.63 -7.16 28.53
N VAL A 45 -21.82 -6.32 27.50
CA VAL A 45 -21.95 -6.81 26.10
C VAL A 45 -20.65 -7.39 25.57
N ASN A 46 -19.51 -6.77 25.89
CA ASN A 46 -18.20 -7.27 25.50
C ASN A 46 -17.85 -8.60 26.22
N MET A 47 -18.22 -8.74 27.49
CA MET A 47 -18.05 -9.98 28.24
C MET A 47 -18.93 -11.11 27.69
N ALA A 48 -20.17 -10.81 27.32
CA ALA A 48 -21.07 -11.81 26.72
C ALA A 48 -20.51 -12.30 25.36
N ALA A 49 -20.08 -11.38 24.51
CA ALA A 49 -19.48 -11.71 23.22
C ALA A 49 -18.15 -12.47 23.34
N PHE A 50 -17.30 -12.07 24.31
CA PHE A 50 -16.07 -12.80 24.66
C PHE A 50 -16.39 -14.23 25.09
N ALA A 51 -17.33 -14.42 26.03
CA ALA A 51 -17.69 -15.73 26.56
C ALA A 51 -18.25 -16.67 25.45
N ALA A 52 -19.13 -16.16 24.59
CA ALA A 52 -19.70 -16.91 23.48
C ALA A 52 -18.62 -17.36 22.48
N SER A 53 -17.69 -16.49 22.10
CA SER A 53 -16.62 -16.83 21.18
C SER A 53 -15.55 -17.73 21.82
N TYR A 54 -15.24 -17.54 23.11
CA TYR A 54 -14.36 -18.42 23.88
C TYR A 54 -14.89 -19.85 23.89
N GLN A 55 -16.17 -20.00 24.24
CA GLN A 55 -16.82 -21.33 24.29
C GLN A 55 -16.80 -22.01 22.94
N ARG A 56 -17.10 -21.27 21.85
CA ARG A 56 -17.06 -21.79 20.48
C ARG A 56 -15.66 -22.26 20.06
N ALA A 57 -14.63 -21.49 20.38
CA ALA A 57 -13.25 -21.84 20.08
C ALA A 57 -12.72 -23.02 20.91
N SER A 58 -13.04 -23.05 22.23
CA SER A 58 -12.57 -24.11 23.14
C SER A 58 -13.28 -25.46 22.94
N SER A 59 -14.51 -25.44 22.41
CA SER A 59 -15.24 -26.67 22.10
C SER A 59 -14.81 -27.40 20.82
N GLY A 60 -13.81 -26.86 20.12
CA GLY A 60 -13.34 -27.42 18.85
C GLY A 60 -14.35 -27.32 17.71
N GLY A 61 -15.42 -26.59 17.92
CA GLY A 61 -16.45 -26.28 16.91
C GLY A 61 -15.95 -25.27 15.89
N VAL A 62 -14.82 -25.56 15.25
CA VAL A 62 -14.49 -24.98 13.96
C VAL A 62 -15.43 -25.66 12.96
N GLU A 63 -16.64 -25.13 12.80
CA GLU A 63 -17.26 -25.26 11.48
C GLU A 63 -16.17 -24.80 10.53
N GLN A 64 -15.65 -25.72 9.72
CA GLN A 64 -14.83 -25.33 8.60
C GLN A 64 -15.67 -24.34 7.83
N PHE A 65 -15.36 -23.07 8.03
CA PHE A 65 -15.91 -22.03 7.20
C PHE A 65 -15.19 -22.21 5.87
N GLU A 66 -15.77 -23.08 5.02
CA GLU A 66 -15.46 -23.01 3.61
C GLU A 66 -15.90 -21.60 3.22
N PRO A 67 -14.98 -20.71 2.92
CA PRO A 67 -15.37 -19.41 2.39
C PRO A 67 -16.25 -19.74 1.20
N ALA A 68 -17.52 -19.28 1.22
CA ALA A 68 -18.36 -19.38 0.05
C ALA A 68 -17.50 -18.90 -1.11
N VAL A 69 -17.20 -19.75 -2.07
CA VAL A 69 -16.56 -19.36 -3.31
C VAL A 69 -17.58 -18.41 -3.93
N VAL A 70 -17.44 -17.13 -3.65
CA VAL A 70 -18.14 -16.10 -4.39
C VAL A 70 -17.43 -16.15 -5.73
N GLU A 71 -18.06 -16.77 -6.71
CA GLU A 71 -17.63 -16.61 -8.09
C GLU A 71 -17.66 -15.10 -8.36
N GLU A 72 -16.49 -14.48 -8.35
CA GLU A 72 -16.40 -13.08 -8.78
C GLU A 72 -16.84 -13.07 -10.25
N PRO A 73 -17.78 -12.19 -10.62
CA PRO A 73 -18.19 -12.11 -12.01
C PRO A 73 -16.98 -11.81 -12.89
N ASP A 74 -16.95 -12.38 -14.09
CA ASP A 74 -15.91 -12.10 -15.07
C ASP A 74 -15.72 -10.59 -15.20
N PHE A 75 -14.46 -10.14 -15.13
CA PHE A 75 -14.13 -8.74 -15.20
C PHE A 75 -14.44 -8.19 -16.60
N GLU A 76 -15.39 -7.26 -16.67
CA GLU A 76 -15.65 -6.49 -17.88
C GLU A 76 -15.04 -5.09 -17.77
N VAL A 77 -14.27 -4.70 -18.78
CA VAL A 77 -13.69 -3.35 -18.85
C VAL A 77 -14.82 -2.32 -18.92
N PRO A 78 -14.93 -1.40 -17.95
CA PRO A 78 -16.01 -0.41 -17.96
C PRO A 78 -15.94 0.52 -19.17
N GLN A 79 -17.10 1.04 -19.59
CA GLN A 79 -17.15 2.00 -20.70
C GLN A 79 -16.54 3.36 -20.29
N ALA A 80 -15.82 3.96 -21.21
CA ALA A 80 -15.24 5.28 -20.98
C ALA A 80 -16.34 6.36 -20.92
N THR A 81 -16.20 7.27 -19.96
CA THR A 81 -17.08 8.44 -19.80
C THR A 81 -16.54 9.71 -20.48
N SER A 82 -15.35 9.65 -21.09
CA SER A 82 -14.68 10.75 -21.78
C SER A 82 -13.87 10.27 -22.97
N SER A 83 -13.57 11.16 -23.93
CA SER A 83 -12.72 10.84 -25.08
C SER A 83 -11.30 10.41 -24.64
N ALA A 84 -10.72 11.09 -23.66
CA ALA A 84 -9.41 10.72 -23.13
C ALA A 84 -9.42 9.34 -22.44
N GLY A 85 -10.52 8.98 -21.77
CA GLY A 85 -10.70 7.64 -21.24
C GLY A 85 -10.82 6.58 -22.35
N ALA A 86 -11.56 6.89 -23.43
CA ALA A 86 -11.70 5.99 -24.56
C ALA A 86 -10.37 5.70 -25.25
N GLU A 87 -9.49 6.69 -25.42
CA GLU A 87 -8.15 6.52 -25.95
C GLU A 87 -7.28 5.59 -25.08
N LEU A 88 -7.39 5.69 -23.75
CA LEU A 88 -6.70 4.79 -22.82
C LEU A 88 -7.22 3.36 -22.93
N LEU A 89 -8.55 3.18 -22.97
CA LEU A 89 -9.15 1.85 -23.10
C LEU A 89 -8.78 1.21 -24.45
N GLN A 90 -8.74 1.98 -25.54
CA GLN A 90 -8.26 1.48 -26.82
C GLN A 90 -6.81 1.00 -26.77
N LYS A 91 -5.93 1.72 -26.03
CA LYS A 91 -4.54 1.24 -25.80
C LYS A 91 -4.50 -0.03 -24.94
N LEU A 92 -5.40 -0.15 -23.97
CA LEU A 92 -5.51 -1.33 -23.11
C LEU A 92 -5.92 -2.57 -23.92
N GLU A 93 -6.80 -2.43 -24.90
CA GLU A 93 -7.26 -3.52 -25.79
C GLU A 93 -6.10 -4.17 -26.57
N ALA A 94 -5.00 -3.44 -26.78
CA ALA A 94 -3.80 -3.98 -27.42
C ALA A 94 -3.02 -4.98 -26.55
N PHE A 95 -3.34 -5.06 -25.25
CA PHE A 95 -2.76 -6.05 -24.34
C PHE A 95 -3.58 -7.34 -24.35
N PRO A 96 -2.94 -8.50 -24.05
CA PRO A 96 -3.63 -9.77 -23.90
C PRO A 96 -4.77 -9.67 -22.88
N GLU A 97 -5.83 -10.45 -23.11
CA GLU A 97 -7.02 -10.45 -22.25
C GLU A 97 -6.67 -10.74 -20.79
N SER A 98 -5.77 -11.70 -20.56
CA SER A 98 -5.24 -12.05 -19.24
C SER A 98 -4.61 -10.90 -18.45
N CYS A 99 -4.16 -9.84 -19.15
CA CYS A 99 -3.55 -8.67 -18.54
C CYS A 99 -4.56 -7.55 -18.23
N ARG A 100 -5.68 -7.49 -18.98
CA ARG A 100 -6.54 -6.29 -19.04
C ARG A 100 -7.12 -5.87 -17.70
N GLU A 101 -7.53 -6.81 -16.87
CA GLU A 101 -8.09 -6.51 -15.56
C GLU A 101 -7.08 -5.75 -14.67
N ILE A 102 -5.90 -6.34 -14.47
CA ILE A 102 -4.88 -5.74 -13.60
C ILE A 102 -4.37 -4.42 -14.16
N LEU A 103 -4.23 -4.32 -15.49
CA LEU A 103 -3.79 -3.09 -16.14
C LEU A 103 -4.87 -2.01 -16.09
N TYR A 104 -6.15 -2.36 -16.20
CA TYR A 104 -7.26 -1.42 -16.01
C TYR A 104 -7.23 -0.79 -14.61
N HIS A 105 -7.08 -1.61 -13.58
CA HIS A 105 -6.95 -1.08 -12.20
C HIS A 105 -5.72 -0.19 -12.02
N GLY A 106 -4.62 -0.52 -12.70
CA GLY A 106 -3.43 0.33 -12.76
C GLY A 106 -3.69 1.67 -13.44
N LEU A 107 -4.40 1.65 -14.57
CA LEU A 107 -4.83 2.85 -15.30
C LEU A 107 -5.71 3.78 -14.45
N ASP A 108 -6.78 3.23 -13.88
CA ASP A 108 -7.71 3.98 -13.04
C ASP A 108 -6.96 4.64 -11.88
N LYS A 109 -6.07 3.89 -11.23
CA LYS A 109 -5.21 4.39 -10.17
C LYS A 109 -4.30 5.55 -10.64
N CYS A 110 -3.70 5.45 -11.82
CA CYS A 110 -2.83 6.48 -12.38
C CYS A 110 -3.60 7.76 -12.76
N VAL A 111 -4.80 7.63 -13.34
CA VAL A 111 -5.68 8.76 -13.64
C VAL A 111 -6.10 9.48 -12.36
N ASP A 112 -6.55 8.74 -11.34
CA ASP A 112 -6.93 9.29 -10.03
C ASP A 112 -5.75 9.95 -9.31
N TYR A 113 -4.55 9.37 -9.42
CA TYR A 113 -3.33 9.87 -8.80
C TYR A 113 -2.86 11.18 -9.42
N GLN A 114 -2.82 11.24 -10.75
CA GLN A 114 -2.27 12.37 -11.47
C GLN A 114 -3.19 12.86 -12.60
N ASP A 115 -3.17 12.21 -13.75
CA ASP A 115 -3.91 12.58 -14.94
C ASP A 115 -3.86 11.46 -16.03
N TYR A 116 -4.58 11.66 -17.13
CA TYR A 116 -4.60 10.73 -18.28
C TYR A 116 -3.20 10.55 -18.90
N ALA A 117 -2.38 11.59 -18.98
CA ALA A 117 -1.03 11.48 -19.53
C ALA A 117 -0.14 10.56 -18.68
N TYR A 118 -0.37 10.52 -17.38
CA TYR A 118 0.34 9.61 -16.48
C TYR A 118 -0.08 8.15 -16.69
N ALA A 119 -1.35 7.93 -16.94
CA ALA A 119 -1.86 6.61 -17.29
C ALA A 119 -1.36 6.14 -18.68
N HIS A 120 -1.20 7.05 -19.64
CA HIS A 120 -0.54 6.74 -20.91
C HIS A 120 0.91 6.30 -20.70
N GLN A 121 1.68 7.02 -19.87
CA GLN A 121 3.05 6.64 -19.52
C GLN A 121 3.11 5.23 -18.92
N TYR A 122 2.18 4.89 -18.02
CA TYR A 122 2.09 3.54 -17.43
C TYR A 122 1.94 2.46 -18.50
N LEU A 123 1.02 2.62 -19.45
CA LEU A 123 0.84 1.64 -20.53
C LEU A 123 2.03 1.60 -21.51
N ASP A 124 2.66 2.74 -21.78
CA ASP A 124 3.80 2.80 -22.69
C ASP A 124 5.00 2.03 -22.11
N GLU A 125 5.28 2.15 -20.80
CA GLU A 125 6.31 1.35 -20.11
C GLU A 125 6.01 -0.16 -20.16
N LEU A 126 4.75 -0.53 -20.04
CA LEU A 126 4.33 -1.95 -20.06
C LEU A 126 4.32 -2.55 -21.47
N ARG A 127 4.15 -1.74 -22.51
CA ARG A 127 4.26 -2.22 -23.89
C ARG A 127 5.66 -2.75 -24.18
N ASP A 128 6.69 -2.09 -23.67
CA ASP A 128 8.07 -2.53 -23.80
C ASP A 128 8.33 -3.86 -23.06
N VAL A 129 7.66 -4.05 -21.91
CA VAL A 129 7.74 -5.31 -21.16
C VAL A 129 6.99 -6.43 -21.89
N LEU A 130 5.78 -6.14 -22.40
CA LEU A 130 4.98 -7.11 -23.16
C LEU A 130 5.72 -7.61 -24.41
N ALA A 131 6.47 -6.75 -25.07
CA ALA A 131 7.25 -7.13 -26.25
C ALA A 131 8.36 -8.16 -25.96
N LEU A 132 8.74 -8.30 -24.67
CA LEU A 132 9.75 -9.26 -24.19
C LEU A 132 9.13 -10.42 -23.40
N ASP A 133 7.82 -10.37 -23.15
CA ASP A 133 7.09 -11.42 -22.45
C ASP A 133 6.91 -12.63 -23.36
N ASP A 134 7.31 -13.80 -22.91
CA ASP A 134 7.21 -15.05 -23.70
C ASP A 134 5.80 -15.70 -23.65
N GLY A 135 4.84 -15.05 -23.01
CA GLY A 135 3.45 -15.47 -22.87
C GLY A 135 3.21 -16.57 -21.84
N ARG A 136 4.24 -17.02 -21.09
CA ARG A 136 4.06 -18.03 -20.04
C ARG A 136 3.10 -17.57 -18.96
N GLU A 137 2.36 -18.55 -18.41
CA GLU A 137 1.42 -18.30 -17.30
C GLU A 137 0.51 -17.09 -17.58
N ASP A 138 -0.03 -17.01 -18.79
CA ASP A 138 -0.94 -15.94 -19.21
C ASP A 138 -0.29 -14.53 -19.12
N ASN A 139 0.89 -14.38 -19.65
CA ASN A 139 1.67 -13.13 -19.61
C ASN A 139 1.96 -12.64 -18.19
N ARG A 140 2.38 -13.55 -17.32
CA ARG A 140 2.63 -13.27 -15.92
C ARG A 140 3.66 -12.15 -15.72
N LEU A 141 4.71 -12.09 -16.53
CA LEU A 141 5.72 -11.02 -16.46
C LEU A 141 5.07 -9.65 -16.61
N THR A 142 4.26 -9.46 -17.63
CA THR A 142 3.54 -8.21 -17.91
C THR A 142 2.54 -7.89 -16.81
N ARG A 143 1.80 -8.87 -16.32
CA ARG A 143 0.80 -8.71 -15.26
C ARG A 143 1.42 -8.26 -13.94
N GLU A 144 2.46 -8.96 -13.47
CA GLU A 144 3.10 -8.61 -12.20
C GLU A 144 3.89 -7.31 -12.30
N THR A 145 4.59 -7.06 -13.44
CA THR A 145 5.21 -5.75 -13.67
C THR A 145 4.17 -4.64 -13.65
N GLY A 146 3.02 -4.83 -14.31
CA GLY A 146 1.92 -3.86 -14.32
C GLY A 146 1.36 -3.59 -12.94
N ARG A 147 1.14 -4.64 -12.14
CA ARG A 147 0.69 -4.53 -10.76
C ARG A 147 1.60 -3.63 -9.92
N TYR A 148 2.89 -3.96 -9.89
CA TYR A 148 3.83 -3.24 -9.02
C TYR A 148 4.22 -1.87 -9.58
N LEU A 149 4.25 -1.70 -10.90
CA LEU A 149 4.45 -0.41 -11.53
C LEU A 149 3.34 0.58 -11.16
N ALA A 150 2.06 0.16 -11.24
CA ALA A 150 0.95 1.00 -10.83
C ALA A 150 1.02 1.41 -9.36
N LEU A 151 1.38 0.46 -8.48
CA LEU A 151 1.53 0.73 -7.05
C LEU A 151 2.68 1.71 -6.79
N TRP A 152 3.81 1.54 -7.46
CA TRP A 152 4.97 2.39 -7.28
C TRP A 152 4.79 3.78 -7.91
N MET A 153 4.28 3.88 -9.13
CA MET A 153 3.94 5.14 -9.77
C MET A 153 2.97 5.98 -8.93
N CYS A 154 2.03 5.31 -8.24
CA CYS A 154 1.04 5.97 -7.38
C CYS A 154 1.44 5.96 -5.90
N PHE A 155 2.72 6.20 -5.61
CA PHE A 155 3.23 6.28 -4.25
C PHE A 155 2.54 7.35 -3.40
N GLU A 156 2.45 7.13 -2.10
CA GLU A 156 1.73 8.02 -1.21
C GLU A 156 2.61 9.18 -0.74
N ASP A 157 2.61 10.26 -1.51
CA ASP A 157 3.20 11.54 -1.14
C ASP A 157 2.23 12.41 -0.32
N ILE A 158 2.71 13.51 0.25
CA ILE A 158 1.89 14.44 1.03
C ILE A 158 0.65 14.93 0.25
N PRO A 159 0.73 15.34 -1.05
CA PRO A 159 -0.45 15.69 -1.83
C PRO A 159 -1.47 14.56 -1.93
N ARG A 160 -1.03 13.31 -2.08
CA ARG A 160 -1.92 12.15 -2.17
C ARG A 160 -2.62 11.88 -0.85
N VAL A 161 -1.89 11.89 0.26
CA VAL A 161 -2.46 11.75 1.60
C VAL A 161 -3.48 12.86 1.86
N ALA A 162 -3.14 14.11 1.57
CA ALA A 162 -4.05 15.25 1.73
C ALA A 162 -5.31 15.13 0.83
N GLN A 163 -5.17 14.60 -0.38
CA GLN A 163 -6.28 14.32 -1.28
C GLN A 163 -7.24 13.30 -0.67
N PHE A 164 -6.73 12.17 -0.16
CA PHE A 164 -7.57 11.16 0.49
C PHE A 164 -8.31 11.71 1.71
N LYS A 165 -7.62 12.51 2.53
CA LYS A 165 -8.22 13.09 3.75
C LYS A 165 -9.31 14.14 3.46
N THR A 166 -9.36 14.69 2.25
CA THR A 166 -10.31 15.73 1.85
C THR A 166 -11.33 15.28 0.79
N ARG A 167 -11.43 13.99 0.49
CA ARG A 167 -12.47 13.45 -0.43
C ARG A 167 -13.85 13.58 0.20
N ALA A 168 -14.84 13.99 -0.62
CA ALA A 168 -16.21 14.18 -0.15
C ALA A 168 -16.83 12.88 0.43
N ALA A 169 -16.60 11.74 -0.21
CA ALA A 169 -17.10 10.45 0.25
C ALA A 169 -16.50 9.98 1.59
N ARG A 170 -15.34 10.53 2.00
CA ARG A 170 -14.66 10.09 3.22
C ARG A 170 -15.49 10.31 4.48
N MET A 171 -16.09 11.50 4.62
CA MET A 171 -16.87 11.82 5.82
C MET A 171 -18.15 10.97 5.91
N GLY A 172 -18.77 10.65 4.76
CA GLY A 172 -19.88 9.69 4.72
C GLY A 172 -19.45 8.32 5.21
N LYS A 173 -18.35 7.79 4.66
CA LYS A 173 -17.80 6.50 5.05
C LYS A 173 -17.42 6.43 6.54
N VAL A 174 -16.75 7.47 7.08
CA VAL A 174 -16.42 7.53 8.51
C VAL A 174 -17.70 7.54 9.36
N ARG A 175 -18.73 8.29 8.95
CA ARG A 175 -20.03 8.33 9.66
C ARG A 175 -20.67 6.93 9.71
N GLU A 176 -20.66 6.22 8.60
CA GLU A 176 -21.17 4.84 8.51
C GLU A 176 -20.36 3.88 9.39
N GLU A 177 -19.03 3.97 9.37
CA GLU A 177 -18.13 3.12 10.16
C GLU A 177 -18.32 3.30 11.68
N VAL A 178 -18.57 4.54 12.13
CA VAL A 178 -18.81 4.83 13.56
C VAL A 178 -20.29 4.78 13.95
N LEU A 179 -21.17 4.40 13.00
CA LEU A 179 -22.63 4.32 13.19
C LEU A 179 -23.23 5.64 13.74
N ALA A 180 -22.69 6.80 13.33
CA ALA A 180 -23.20 8.10 13.77
C ALA A 180 -24.46 8.48 12.99
N GLU A 181 -25.50 8.88 13.71
CA GLU A 181 -26.75 9.38 13.15
C GLU A 181 -26.54 10.73 12.42
N SER A 182 -27.48 11.12 11.57
CA SER A 182 -27.37 12.30 10.71
C SER A 182 -27.23 13.63 11.49
N ASP A 183 -27.79 13.70 12.69
CA ASP A 183 -27.78 14.85 13.59
C ASP A 183 -26.64 14.83 14.61
N GLN A 184 -25.91 13.71 14.69
CA GLN A 184 -24.77 13.60 15.62
C GLN A 184 -23.52 14.31 15.07
N LEU A 185 -22.90 15.12 15.91
CA LEU A 185 -21.61 15.75 15.65
C LEU A 185 -20.48 14.82 16.09
N PHE A 186 -19.47 14.66 15.25
CA PHE A 186 -18.28 13.91 15.59
C PHE A 186 -17.03 14.61 15.06
N ASP A 187 -15.91 14.43 15.75
CA ASP A 187 -14.62 14.94 15.35
C ASP A 187 -13.76 13.82 14.75
N VAL A 188 -13.10 14.12 13.64
CA VAL A 188 -12.08 13.24 13.05
C VAL A 188 -10.71 13.80 13.35
N THR A 189 -10.00 13.15 14.27
CA THR A 189 -8.63 13.52 14.62
C THR A 189 -7.63 12.57 13.98
N GLU A 190 -6.66 13.13 13.27
CA GLU A 190 -5.62 12.40 12.57
C GLU A 190 -4.24 12.74 13.14
N PHE A 191 -3.37 11.74 13.11
CA PHE A 191 -1.99 11.88 13.53
C PHE A 191 -1.10 12.12 12.31
N PHE A 192 -0.47 13.29 12.26
CA PHE A 192 0.47 13.64 11.21
C PHE A 192 1.88 13.74 11.79
N ARG A 193 2.81 13.03 11.19
CA ARG A 193 4.24 13.09 11.55
C ARG A 193 5.10 13.13 10.28
N PRO A 194 5.06 14.23 9.50
CA PRO A 194 5.87 14.33 8.30
C PRO A 194 7.35 14.34 8.68
N ARG A 195 8.18 13.70 7.86
CA ARG A 195 9.64 13.75 7.96
C ARG A 195 10.19 14.91 7.15
N VAL A 196 11.42 15.33 7.45
CA VAL A 196 12.11 16.38 6.68
C VAL A 196 12.22 16.00 5.22
N GLU A 197 12.53 14.73 4.93
CA GLU A 197 12.65 14.18 3.58
C GLU A 197 11.32 14.28 2.82
N GLU A 198 10.20 13.99 3.47
CA GLU A 198 8.87 14.08 2.87
C GLU A 198 8.48 15.54 2.56
N ILE A 199 8.84 16.47 3.43
CA ILE A 199 8.63 17.91 3.18
C ILE A 199 9.51 18.38 2.01
N CYS A 200 10.78 17.99 2.01
CA CYS A 200 11.72 18.34 0.94
C CYS A 200 11.34 17.70 -0.40
N SER A 201 10.67 16.55 -0.39
CA SER A 201 10.18 15.88 -1.59
C SER A 201 9.17 16.71 -2.39
N LEU A 202 8.48 17.67 -1.75
CA LEU A 202 7.55 18.60 -2.39
C LEU A 202 8.24 19.76 -3.14
N LEU A 203 9.53 19.98 -2.87
CA LEU A 203 10.28 21.10 -3.45
C LEU A 203 10.85 20.71 -4.82
N PRO A 204 11.15 21.69 -5.69
CA PRO A 204 11.95 21.45 -6.87
C PRO A 204 13.31 20.82 -6.51
N PRO A 205 13.90 19.94 -7.36
CA PRO A 205 15.06 19.14 -7.02
C PRO A 205 16.27 19.91 -6.50
N GLY A 206 16.58 21.06 -7.13
CA GLY A 206 17.70 21.90 -6.69
C GLY A 206 17.51 22.43 -5.27
N LEU A 207 16.31 22.94 -4.96
CA LEU A 207 15.97 23.47 -3.64
C LEU A 207 15.84 22.34 -2.59
N GLY A 208 15.15 21.26 -2.93
CA GLY A 208 14.97 20.13 -2.02
C GLY A 208 16.31 19.51 -1.61
N ASN A 209 17.22 19.29 -2.56
CA ASN A 209 18.56 18.79 -2.29
C ASN A 209 19.41 19.77 -1.47
N TYR A 210 19.29 21.08 -1.72
CA TYR A 210 19.95 22.08 -0.91
C TYR A 210 19.49 22.03 0.54
N VAL A 211 18.17 22.01 0.76
CA VAL A 211 17.57 21.95 2.11
C VAL A 211 17.98 20.66 2.83
N LEU A 212 17.96 19.51 2.16
CA LEU A 212 18.38 18.21 2.75
C LEU A 212 19.85 18.21 3.20
N LYS A 213 20.74 18.92 2.47
CA LYS A 213 22.18 19.01 2.81
C LYS A 213 22.45 20.07 3.88
N SER A 214 21.56 21.04 4.08
CA SER A 214 21.75 22.15 5.02
C SER A 214 21.36 21.77 6.44
N SER A 215 22.32 21.68 7.37
CA SER A 215 22.03 21.40 8.77
C SER A 215 21.16 22.45 9.45
N VAL A 216 21.24 23.71 9.02
CA VAL A 216 20.42 24.81 9.54
C VAL A 216 18.97 24.65 9.10
N CYS A 217 18.74 24.41 7.81
CA CYS A 217 17.40 24.17 7.29
C CYS A 217 16.76 22.92 7.91
N ASN A 218 17.52 21.84 8.07
CA ASN A 218 17.04 20.63 8.71
C ASN A 218 16.63 20.86 10.17
N LYS A 219 17.42 21.61 10.96
CA LYS A 219 17.05 21.97 12.33
C LYS A 219 15.78 22.80 12.38
N PHE A 220 15.59 23.72 11.45
CA PHE A 220 14.37 24.53 11.36
C PHE A 220 13.16 23.67 10.98
N LEU A 221 13.28 22.82 9.96
CA LEU A 221 12.19 21.92 9.56
C LEU A 221 11.81 20.92 10.64
N ASN A 222 12.77 20.45 11.43
CA ASN A 222 12.52 19.54 12.55
C ASN A 222 11.55 20.12 13.60
N LEU A 223 11.38 21.44 13.69
CA LEU A 223 10.35 22.06 14.53
C LEU A 223 8.92 21.75 14.04
N PHE A 224 8.77 21.40 12.77
CA PHE A 224 7.49 21.10 12.13
C PHE A 224 7.23 19.61 11.97
N THR A 225 8.23 18.75 12.15
CA THR A 225 8.14 17.28 11.96
C THR A 225 7.66 16.52 13.21
N GLY A 226 7.42 17.21 14.32
CA GLY A 226 6.82 16.62 15.53
C GLY A 226 5.42 16.06 15.23
N GLY A 227 5.08 14.93 15.85
CA GLY A 227 3.73 14.36 15.73
C GLY A 227 2.66 15.36 16.15
N LYS A 228 1.73 15.64 15.26
CA LYS A 228 0.62 16.59 15.50
C LYS A 228 -0.71 15.87 15.35
N GLN A 229 -1.60 16.14 16.28
CA GLN A 229 -3.01 15.75 16.19
C GLN A 229 -3.77 16.89 15.54
N LEU A 230 -4.36 16.62 14.36
CA LEU A 230 -5.12 17.62 13.63
C LEU A 230 -6.58 17.16 13.48
N ARG A 231 -7.53 18.03 13.84
CA ARG A 231 -8.93 17.78 13.56
C ARG A 231 -9.22 18.12 12.11
N THR A 232 -9.34 17.09 11.27
CA THR A 232 -9.44 17.23 9.80
C THR A 232 -10.80 17.75 9.33
N ASN A 233 -11.80 17.73 10.19
CA ASN A 233 -13.12 18.32 9.94
C ASN A 233 -13.24 19.81 10.33
N THR A 234 -12.17 20.45 10.81
CA THR A 234 -12.17 21.92 11.01
C THR A 234 -11.88 22.63 9.69
N VAL A 235 -12.51 23.79 9.47
CA VAL A 235 -12.39 24.56 8.21
C VAL A 235 -10.93 24.88 7.88
N THR A 236 -10.15 25.34 8.88
CA THR A 236 -8.75 25.74 8.66
C THR A 236 -7.86 24.56 8.25
N VAL A 237 -7.98 23.41 8.94
CA VAL A 237 -7.20 22.21 8.62
C VAL A 237 -7.66 21.62 7.28
N PHE A 238 -8.97 21.59 7.03
CA PHE A 238 -9.52 21.13 5.76
C PHE A 238 -8.99 21.96 4.57
N LEU A 239 -9.01 23.30 4.67
CA LEU A 239 -8.48 24.18 3.63
C LEU A 239 -6.98 23.99 3.43
N ALA A 240 -6.20 23.85 4.51
CA ALA A 240 -4.77 23.56 4.42
C ALA A 240 -4.50 22.22 3.70
N LEU A 241 -5.25 21.16 4.03
CA LEU A 241 -5.16 19.87 3.33
C LEU A 241 -5.60 19.98 1.86
N ARG A 242 -6.65 20.75 1.55
CA ARG A 242 -7.07 21.02 0.17
C ARG A 242 -5.99 21.76 -0.63
N PHE A 243 -5.30 22.71 -0.02
CA PHE A 243 -4.15 23.37 -0.63
C PHE A 243 -3.03 22.37 -0.93
N LEU A 244 -2.63 21.54 0.06
CA LEU A 244 -1.62 20.50 -0.13
C LEU A 244 -2.02 19.50 -1.21
N ALA A 245 -3.27 19.05 -1.23
CA ALA A 245 -3.80 18.19 -2.31
C ALA A 245 -3.70 18.86 -3.69
N GLY A 246 -3.91 20.17 -3.76
CA GLY A 246 -3.77 20.98 -4.99
C GLY A 246 -2.35 21.01 -5.56
N LEU A 247 -1.32 20.78 -4.73
CA LEU A 247 0.08 20.70 -5.17
C LEU A 247 0.35 19.56 -6.13
N ARG A 248 -0.55 18.57 -6.22
CA ARG A 248 -0.43 17.43 -7.18
C ARG A 248 -0.15 17.89 -8.62
N ARG A 249 -0.67 19.06 -9.02
CA ARG A 249 -0.45 19.63 -10.37
C ARG A 249 1.01 19.92 -10.67
N PHE A 250 1.83 20.12 -9.65
CA PHE A 250 3.25 20.41 -9.76
C PHE A 250 4.15 19.18 -9.51
N ARG A 251 3.54 18.03 -9.22
CA ARG A 251 4.24 16.80 -8.78
C ARG A 251 5.41 16.41 -9.69
N ARG A 252 5.22 16.47 -11.02
CA ARG A 252 6.29 16.15 -11.99
C ARG A 252 7.56 16.99 -11.84
N GLY A 253 7.45 18.19 -11.27
CA GLY A 253 8.58 19.09 -10.96
C GLY A 253 9.16 18.90 -9.56
N MET A 254 8.63 18.00 -8.74
CA MET A 254 9.05 17.77 -7.37
C MET A 254 10.21 16.79 -7.26
N LEU A 255 11.06 16.97 -6.26
CA LEU A 255 12.19 16.09 -5.96
C LEU A 255 11.75 14.64 -5.75
N GLY A 256 10.66 14.41 -4.98
CA GLY A 256 10.13 13.09 -4.70
C GLY A 256 9.73 12.34 -5.97
N TYR A 257 9.02 13.01 -6.88
CA TYR A 257 8.66 12.43 -8.17
C TYR A 257 9.88 11.98 -8.98
N GLN A 258 10.90 12.84 -9.07
CA GLN A 258 12.10 12.50 -9.83
C GLN A 258 12.88 11.34 -9.21
N HIS A 259 12.99 11.28 -7.89
CA HIS A 259 13.63 10.16 -7.20
C HIS A 259 12.89 8.84 -7.44
N GLU A 260 11.56 8.83 -7.26
CA GLU A 260 10.77 7.61 -7.46
C GLU A 260 10.83 7.14 -8.91
N HIS A 261 10.69 8.04 -9.88
CA HIS A 261 10.77 7.68 -11.30
C HIS A 261 12.17 7.23 -11.75
N ALA A 262 13.23 7.76 -11.16
CA ALA A 262 14.57 7.26 -11.42
C ALA A 262 14.74 5.80 -10.92
N MET A 263 14.20 5.48 -9.74
CA MET A 263 14.22 4.11 -9.22
C MET A 263 13.33 3.15 -10.03
N ILE A 264 12.13 3.60 -10.41
CA ILE A 264 11.22 2.85 -11.30
C ILE A 264 11.94 2.53 -12.63
N GLY A 265 12.59 3.52 -13.23
CA GLY A 265 13.34 3.32 -14.49
C GLY A 265 14.45 2.29 -14.37
N ARG A 266 15.23 2.30 -13.27
CA ARG A 266 16.24 1.27 -12.99
C ARG A 266 15.63 -0.12 -12.86
N TRP A 267 14.54 -0.24 -12.09
CA TRP A 267 13.85 -1.52 -11.92
C TRP A 267 13.31 -2.06 -13.26
N LEU A 268 12.60 -1.23 -14.04
CA LEU A 268 12.09 -1.63 -15.35
C LEU A 268 13.21 -2.00 -16.33
N SER A 269 14.35 -1.30 -16.28
CA SER A 269 15.52 -1.66 -17.09
C SER A 269 16.04 -3.05 -16.72
N ALA A 270 16.19 -3.33 -15.42
CA ALA A 270 16.64 -4.65 -14.95
C ALA A 270 15.67 -5.78 -15.35
N VAL A 271 14.36 -5.53 -15.28
CA VAL A 271 13.32 -6.49 -15.72
C VAL A 271 13.44 -6.75 -17.22
N ARG A 272 13.53 -5.69 -18.04
CA ARG A 272 13.65 -5.80 -19.50
C ARG A 272 14.96 -6.48 -19.94
N ASP A 273 16.07 -6.11 -19.32
CA ASP A 273 17.39 -6.71 -19.60
C ASP A 273 17.43 -8.20 -19.24
N ALA A 274 16.78 -8.59 -18.16
CA ALA A 274 16.63 -9.98 -17.77
C ALA A 274 15.69 -10.75 -18.72
N ALA A 275 14.55 -10.16 -19.11
CA ALA A 275 13.56 -10.82 -19.97
C ALA A 275 14.13 -11.30 -21.32
N GLY A 276 15.09 -10.55 -21.88
CA GLY A 276 15.79 -10.95 -23.09
C GLY A 276 16.78 -12.11 -22.93
N ARG A 277 17.10 -12.56 -21.71
CA ARG A 277 18.13 -13.57 -21.41
C ARG A 277 17.60 -14.72 -20.56
N ASP A 278 16.88 -14.41 -19.51
CA ASP A 278 16.34 -15.34 -18.51
C ASP A 278 14.96 -14.86 -18.05
N PRO A 279 13.88 -15.38 -18.65
CA PRO A 279 12.52 -14.98 -18.31
C PRO A 279 12.14 -15.25 -16.85
N GLU A 280 12.73 -16.28 -16.20
CA GLU A 280 12.46 -16.55 -14.79
C GLU A 280 13.09 -15.50 -13.89
N LEU A 281 14.32 -15.09 -14.19
CA LEU A 281 14.96 -13.99 -13.48
C LEU A 281 14.18 -12.68 -13.67
N ALA A 282 13.68 -12.40 -14.89
CA ALA A 282 12.86 -11.23 -15.16
C ALA A 282 11.60 -11.22 -14.28
N LEU A 283 10.92 -12.35 -14.15
CA LEU A 283 9.74 -12.48 -13.30
C LEU A 283 10.07 -12.24 -11.82
N GLU A 284 11.17 -12.81 -11.32
CA GLU A 284 11.59 -12.57 -9.94
C GLU A 284 11.96 -11.10 -9.68
N LEU A 285 12.56 -10.43 -10.66
CA LEU A 285 12.84 -8.98 -10.59
C LEU A 285 11.56 -8.15 -10.65
N ALA A 286 10.59 -8.53 -11.48
CA ALA A 286 9.27 -7.90 -11.49
C ALA A 286 8.59 -8.03 -10.11
N ASP A 287 8.59 -9.22 -9.53
CA ASP A 287 8.07 -9.51 -8.20
C ASP A 287 8.80 -8.75 -7.07
N CYS A 288 10.06 -8.34 -7.27
CA CYS A 288 10.76 -7.48 -6.32
C CYS A 288 10.11 -6.10 -6.17
N GLY A 289 9.29 -5.64 -7.11
CA GLY A 289 8.45 -4.45 -6.96
C GLY A 289 7.57 -4.49 -5.70
N ARG A 290 7.25 -5.69 -5.20
CA ARG A 290 6.56 -5.91 -3.92
C ARG A 290 7.30 -5.38 -2.70
N LEU A 291 8.61 -5.21 -2.78
CA LEU A 291 9.43 -4.66 -1.69
C LEU A 291 9.19 -3.18 -1.47
N VAL A 292 8.77 -2.45 -2.51
CA VAL A 292 8.52 -1.00 -2.41
C VAL A 292 7.15 -0.75 -1.77
N LYS A 293 7.09 -0.84 -0.45
CA LYS A 293 5.85 -0.72 0.33
C LYS A 293 6.06 0.00 1.66
N GLY A 294 4.95 0.42 2.26
CA GLY A 294 4.93 1.02 3.60
C GLY A 294 5.35 2.48 3.61
N TYR A 295 5.59 3.00 4.81
CA TYR A 295 5.94 4.39 5.10
C TYR A 295 7.17 4.48 5.98
N GLY A 296 7.78 5.65 5.98
CA GLY A 296 8.85 5.99 6.92
C GLY A 296 10.01 4.99 6.87
N ASP A 297 10.39 4.43 8.01
CA ASP A 297 11.52 3.51 8.12
C ASP A 297 11.30 2.21 7.36
N THR A 298 10.08 1.67 7.36
CA THR A 298 9.74 0.47 6.59
C THR A 298 10.01 0.69 5.10
N ARG A 299 9.52 1.81 4.53
CA ARG A 299 9.76 2.13 3.13
C ARG A 299 11.24 2.35 2.83
N ALA A 300 11.95 3.09 3.67
CA ALA A 300 13.39 3.33 3.50
C ALA A 300 14.17 2.01 3.48
N ARG A 301 13.90 1.12 4.43
CA ARG A 301 14.52 -0.21 4.52
C ARG A 301 14.22 -1.06 3.29
N THR A 302 12.93 -1.25 2.97
CA THR A 302 12.53 -2.13 1.88
C THR A 302 12.96 -1.60 0.51
N THR A 303 12.97 -0.28 0.31
CA THR A 303 13.53 0.34 -0.89
C THR A 303 15.04 0.11 -0.98
N SER A 304 15.80 0.23 0.13
CA SER A 304 17.23 -0.04 0.12
C SER A 304 17.54 -1.52 -0.19
N GLN A 305 16.72 -2.45 0.30
CA GLN A 305 16.84 -3.87 -0.03
C GLN A 305 16.58 -4.14 -1.52
N MET A 306 15.54 -3.51 -2.09
CA MET A 306 15.27 -3.57 -3.52
C MET A 306 16.46 -3.06 -4.34
N LEU A 307 17.00 -1.88 -3.98
CA LEU A 307 18.14 -1.29 -4.68
C LEU A 307 19.41 -2.15 -4.56
N ALA A 308 19.62 -2.83 -3.44
CA ALA A 308 20.73 -3.75 -3.26
C ALA A 308 20.64 -4.97 -4.19
N ILE A 309 19.43 -5.54 -4.37
CA ILE A 309 19.19 -6.60 -5.35
C ILE A 309 19.50 -6.11 -6.77
N LEU A 310 18.94 -4.94 -7.16
CA LEU A 310 19.20 -4.37 -8.48
C LEU A 310 20.68 -4.12 -8.74
N GLN A 311 21.41 -3.63 -7.74
CA GLN A 311 22.84 -3.35 -7.86
C GLN A 311 23.66 -4.61 -8.16
N ARG A 312 23.32 -5.77 -7.55
CA ARG A 312 23.97 -7.05 -7.84
C ARG A 312 23.71 -7.48 -9.28
N VAL A 313 22.45 -7.36 -9.74
CA VAL A 313 22.07 -7.71 -11.11
C VAL A 313 22.76 -6.79 -12.13
N GLU A 314 22.79 -5.49 -11.87
CA GLU A 314 23.45 -4.47 -12.72
C GLU A 314 24.98 -4.66 -12.78
N ALA A 315 25.60 -5.19 -11.72
CA ALA A 315 27.04 -5.50 -11.70
C ALA A 315 27.41 -6.66 -12.64
N GLY A 316 26.44 -7.30 -13.27
CA GLY A 316 26.67 -8.39 -14.21
C GLY A 316 27.02 -9.72 -13.54
N GLU A 317 26.76 -9.87 -12.26
CA GLU A 317 26.87 -11.14 -11.55
C GLU A 317 25.89 -12.15 -12.17
N ASN A 318 26.33 -13.39 -12.34
CA ASN A 318 25.48 -14.46 -12.86
C ASN A 318 24.53 -14.96 -11.75
N ILE A 319 23.46 -14.20 -11.48
CA ILE A 319 22.53 -14.45 -10.40
C ILE A 319 21.36 -15.28 -10.94
N ALA A 320 21.10 -16.43 -10.31
CA ALA A 320 19.96 -17.27 -10.65
C ALA A 320 18.64 -16.66 -10.12
N ALA A 321 17.53 -16.93 -10.79
CA ALA A 321 16.19 -16.53 -10.38
C ALA A 321 15.86 -16.95 -8.93
N ASP A 322 16.23 -18.18 -8.54
CA ASP A 322 16.03 -18.68 -7.17
C ASP A 322 16.77 -17.88 -6.11
N THR A 323 17.93 -17.34 -6.42
CA THR A 323 18.68 -16.46 -5.52
C THR A 323 17.93 -15.16 -5.25
N VAL A 324 17.39 -14.53 -6.31
CA VAL A 324 16.57 -13.32 -6.18
C VAL A 324 15.29 -13.62 -5.40
N ARG A 325 14.65 -14.77 -5.65
CA ARG A 325 13.47 -15.24 -4.91
C ARG A 325 13.77 -15.38 -3.42
N GLN A 326 14.91 -15.96 -3.05
CA GLN A 326 15.33 -16.11 -1.66
C GLN A 326 15.60 -14.76 -1.00
N TRP A 327 16.32 -13.86 -1.66
CA TRP A 327 16.57 -12.50 -1.14
C TRP A 327 15.27 -11.75 -0.91
N ARG A 328 14.37 -11.76 -1.89
CA ARG A 328 13.03 -11.15 -1.74
C ARG A 328 12.25 -11.77 -0.59
N GLY A 329 12.26 -13.11 -0.47
CA GLY A 329 11.59 -13.83 0.62
C GLY A 329 12.11 -13.41 2.00
N LYS A 330 13.43 -13.32 2.17
CA LYS A 330 14.06 -12.85 3.41
C LYS A 330 13.71 -11.39 3.72
N ALA A 331 13.76 -10.51 2.71
CA ALA A 331 13.40 -9.10 2.85
C ALA A 331 11.94 -8.89 3.27
N LEU A 332 11.02 -9.78 2.85
CA LEU A 332 9.60 -9.70 3.19
C LEU A 332 9.26 -10.31 4.56
N ALA A 333 10.04 -11.29 5.00
CA ALA A 333 9.78 -12.05 6.24
C ALA A 333 10.40 -11.39 7.47
N ASP A 334 11.47 -10.60 7.31
CA ASP A 334 12.23 -10.03 8.42
C ASP A 334 12.18 -8.50 8.44
N ASP A 335 11.49 -7.98 9.44
CA ASP A 335 11.38 -6.53 9.65
C ASP A 335 12.66 -5.89 10.20
N SER A 336 13.61 -6.66 10.74
CA SER A 336 14.93 -6.16 11.15
C SER A 336 15.85 -5.90 9.95
N GLY A 337 15.70 -6.69 8.88
CA GLY A 337 16.55 -6.70 7.69
C GLY A 337 17.88 -7.45 7.85
N GLU A 338 18.11 -8.11 9.00
CA GLU A 338 19.32 -8.89 9.27
C GLU A 338 19.40 -10.12 8.36
N ALA A 339 18.30 -10.90 8.31
CA ALA A 339 18.23 -12.10 7.48
C ALA A 339 18.42 -11.82 5.97
N PHE A 340 17.98 -10.65 5.50
CA PHE A 340 18.24 -10.21 4.13
C PHE A 340 19.73 -9.87 3.93
N SER A 341 20.33 -9.13 4.87
CA SER A 341 21.73 -8.73 4.78
C SER A 341 22.69 -9.93 4.79
N GLU A 342 22.40 -10.94 5.63
CA GLU A 342 23.14 -12.20 5.66
C GLU A 342 23.01 -12.96 4.33
N ALA A 343 21.77 -13.06 3.78
CA ALA A 343 21.55 -13.75 2.52
C ALA A 343 22.19 -13.04 1.30
N LEU A 344 22.29 -11.70 1.34
CA LEU A 344 22.93 -10.94 0.29
C LEU A 344 24.47 -11.04 0.33
N ALA A 345 25.05 -11.30 1.51
CA ALA A 345 26.49 -11.45 1.70
C ALA A 345 27.01 -12.88 1.42
N ALA A 346 26.13 -13.88 1.44
CA ALA A 346 26.43 -15.28 1.16
C ALA A 346 26.54 -15.55 -0.34
#